data_2aca6e6b24e21cbfef537fe808c2dc99
#
_entry.id   2aca6e6b24e21cbfef537fe808c2dc99
#
_cell.length_a   1.000
_cell.length_b   1.000
_cell.length_c   1.000
_cell.angle_alpha   90.00
_cell.angle_beta   90.00
_cell.angle_gamma   90.00
#
_symmetry.space_group_name_H-M   'P 1'
#
loop_
_entity.id
_entity.type
_entity.pdbx_description
1 polymer ?
#
loop_
_entity_poly.entity_id
_entity_poly.type
_entity_poly.pdbx_seq_one_letter_code
_entity_poly.pdbx_strand_id
1 'polypeptide(L)'
;MRGLIAGTIALTLAWGIAGASAQDTKITKTDTQIDALDPGIKWFLRGKMAEGNTQFTDNVILFLHGATGPSTCDFDLSYKDYSWADLLVREGYVVYMGDYRNYGYSTREPAMDEPAAKNAPLSRSYLALRDIEAMVDHIKRTHNVKKVTLIGWSWGAMMAGYYSSLHSENVQKLVLYAPLYNFNDDTNLGPGSALQNKRKPREFNFALGAYRVASEAANTGRWNGEIPVDNKDEYRDAALPAEFWKECMATDPTSNTRNPPSLRAPNGVLEDSFYQATGRPLWNASNIYVPTLVIAGQYDTWSYPEDREGLMRDLVHAPVKKSVLIPNATHFVLFEKQRNLFFGEISKFLKE
;
A
#
# COMPACT_ATOMS: atom_id res chain seq x y z
N MET A 1 -23.35 54.96 56.32
CA MET A 1 -23.24 54.83 54.90
C MET A 1 -22.98 53.34 54.61
N ARG A 2 -23.93 52.68 54.05
CA ARG A 2 -23.89 51.21 53.77
C ARG A 2 -23.54 51.03 52.28
N GLY A 3 -22.40 50.38 51.99
CA GLY A 3 -22.03 50.03 50.63
C GLY A 3 -22.57 48.64 50.28
N LEU A 4 -23.36 48.56 49.21
CA LEU A 4 -23.76 47.27 48.56
C LEU A 4 -22.64 46.72 47.72
N ILE A 5 -22.30 45.45 47.96
CA ILE A 5 -21.44 44.65 47.08
C ILE A 5 -22.36 43.82 46.19
N ALA A 6 -22.36 44.06 44.87
CA ALA A 6 -23.04 43.26 43.91
C ALA A 6 -22.11 42.11 43.47
N GLY A 7 -22.48 40.86 43.79
CA GLY A 7 -21.79 39.67 43.33
C GLY A 7 -22.30 39.25 41.96
N THR A 8 -21.42 39.23 40.97
CA THR A 8 -21.70 38.69 39.63
C THR A 8 -21.45 37.17 39.61
N ILE A 9 -22.50 36.38 39.44
CA ILE A 9 -22.40 34.91 39.26
C ILE A 9 -22.14 34.68 37.77
N ALA A 10 -20.94 34.21 37.45
CA ALA A 10 -20.62 33.73 36.12
C ALA A 10 -21.04 32.25 35.98
N LEU A 11 -22.09 31.98 35.19
CA LEU A 11 -22.46 30.61 34.79
C LEU A 11 -21.49 30.16 33.67
N THR A 12 -20.58 29.28 34.02
CA THR A 12 -19.79 28.53 33.02
C THR A 12 -20.60 27.35 32.52
N LEU A 13 -21.15 27.44 31.32
CA LEU A 13 -21.68 26.30 30.56
C LEU A 13 -20.47 25.45 30.07
N ALA A 14 -20.20 24.35 30.78
CA ALA A 14 -19.32 23.31 30.28
C ALA A 14 -20.08 22.50 29.22
N TRP A 15 -19.76 22.72 27.97
CA TRP A 15 -20.15 21.81 26.88
C TRP A 15 -19.30 20.55 27.00
N GLY A 16 -19.90 19.50 27.56
CA GLY A 16 -19.37 18.16 27.53
C GLY A 16 -19.43 17.62 26.08
N ILE A 17 -18.35 17.67 25.35
CA ILE A 17 -18.19 16.86 24.15
C ILE A 17 -18.01 15.44 24.67
N ALA A 18 -19.07 14.63 24.61
CA ALA A 18 -18.98 13.19 24.81
C ALA A 18 -18.13 12.63 23.65
N GLY A 19 -16.85 12.45 23.86
CA GLY A 19 -16.00 11.70 22.97
C GLY A 19 -16.48 10.25 22.99
N ALA A 20 -17.17 9.79 21.93
CA ALA A 20 -17.35 8.37 21.70
C ALA A 20 -15.98 7.72 21.72
N SER A 21 -15.79 6.61 22.44
CA SER A 21 -14.52 5.90 22.43
C SER A 21 -14.25 5.43 21.00
N ALA A 22 -13.00 5.55 20.55
CA ALA A 22 -12.61 5.17 19.19
C ALA A 22 -12.97 3.70 18.86
N GLN A 23 -13.23 2.89 19.87
CA GLN A 23 -13.61 1.47 19.76
C GLN A 23 -15.08 1.25 19.36
N ASP A 24 -15.98 2.24 19.58
CA ASP A 24 -17.43 2.12 19.30
C ASP A 24 -17.82 2.69 17.92
N THR A 25 -16.86 3.11 17.11
CA THR A 25 -17.12 3.66 15.78
C THR A 25 -17.66 2.57 14.85
N LYS A 26 -18.93 2.69 14.47
CA LYS A 26 -19.50 1.85 13.41
C LYS A 26 -18.87 2.24 12.08
N ILE A 27 -18.41 1.23 11.34
CA ILE A 27 -17.73 1.39 10.06
C ILE A 27 -18.64 0.89 8.95
N THR A 28 -18.91 1.75 7.97
CA THR A 28 -19.55 1.35 6.72
C THR A 28 -18.49 0.88 5.74
N LYS A 29 -18.82 -0.18 5.00
CA LYS A 29 -17.98 -0.75 3.94
C LYS A 29 -18.79 -0.80 2.64
N THR A 30 -18.22 -0.31 1.56
CA THR A 30 -18.81 -0.35 0.22
C THR A 30 -17.79 -0.94 -0.76
N ASP A 31 -18.17 -2.00 -1.44
CA ASP A 31 -17.40 -2.61 -2.52
C ASP A 31 -18.01 -2.19 -3.86
N THR A 32 -17.21 -1.62 -4.75
CA THR A 32 -17.66 -1.06 -6.03
C THR A 32 -16.76 -1.52 -7.16
N GLN A 33 -17.37 -1.77 -8.34
CA GLN A 33 -16.63 -1.95 -9.59
C GLN A 33 -16.69 -0.63 -10.36
N ILE A 34 -15.53 -0.04 -10.62
CA ILE A 34 -15.42 1.21 -11.40
C ILE A 34 -14.76 0.96 -12.75
N ASP A 35 -15.19 1.71 -13.77
CA ASP A 35 -14.60 1.59 -15.11
C ASP A 35 -13.19 2.18 -15.13
N ALA A 36 -12.24 1.44 -15.70
CA ALA A 36 -10.90 1.93 -15.99
C ALA A 36 -10.91 2.93 -17.15
N LEU A 37 -9.75 3.56 -17.39
CA LEU A 37 -9.52 4.35 -18.59
C LEU A 37 -9.44 3.48 -19.85
N ASP A 38 -9.16 2.19 -19.69
CA ASP A 38 -9.07 1.22 -20.79
C ASP A 38 -10.39 0.47 -20.96
N PRO A 39 -10.93 0.38 -22.20
CA PRO A 39 -12.20 -0.29 -22.45
C PRO A 39 -12.22 -1.75 -21.96
N GLY A 40 -13.29 -2.15 -21.28
CA GLY A 40 -13.49 -3.52 -20.80
C GLY A 40 -12.75 -3.86 -19.51
N ILE A 41 -11.96 -2.96 -18.97
CA ILE A 41 -11.30 -3.12 -17.67
C ILE A 41 -12.15 -2.44 -16.58
N LYS A 42 -12.45 -3.19 -15.54
CA LYS A 42 -13.10 -2.68 -14.32
C LYS A 42 -12.22 -2.97 -13.12
N TRP A 43 -12.20 -2.06 -12.17
CA TRP A 43 -11.46 -2.24 -10.93
C TRP A 43 -12.38 -2.39 -9.75
N PHE A 44 -11.97 -3.26 -8.88
CA PHE A 44 -12.51 -3.33 -7.55
C PHE A 44 -11.96 -2.18 -6.71
N LEU A 45 -12.87 -1.49 -6.04
CA LEU A 45 -12.55 -0.44 -5.08
C LEU A 45 -13.39 -0.63 -3.83
N ARG A 46 -12.74 -0.87 -2.68
CA ARG A 46 -13.38 -0.90 -1.37
C ARG A 46 -13.24 0.46 -0.71
N GLY A 47 -14.36 1.05 -0.30
CA GLY A 47 -14.41 2.23 0.55
C GLY A 47 -14.82 1.88 1.97
N LYS A 48 -14.17 2.47 2.98
CA LYS A 48 -14.55 2.36 4.39
C LYS A 48 -14.55 3.74 5.04
N MET A 49 -15.57 4.01 5.85
CA MET A 49 -15.71 5.27 6.60
C MET A 49 -16.56 5.08 7.84
N ALA A 50 -16.49 5.99 8.78
CA ALA A 50 -17.40 6.01 9.92
C ALA A 50 -18.84 6.22 9.44
N GLU A 51 -19.80 5.51 10.04
CA GLU A 51 -21.22 5.64 9.73
C GLU A 51 -21.67 7.10 9.93
N GLY A 52 -22.35 7.65 8.92
CA GLY A 52 -22.83 9.04 8.97
C GLY A 52 -21.75 10.11 8.72
N ASN A 53 -20.52 9.73 8.33
CA ASN A 53 -19.49 10.70 7.98
C ASN A 53 -19.90 11.53 6.76
N THR A 54 -19.83 12.85 6.90
CA THR A 54 -20.11 13.84 5.83
C THR A 54 -18.94 14.79 5.60
N GLN A 55 -17.83 14.58 6.30
CA GLN A 55 -16.63 15.42 6.21
C GLN A 55 -15.55 14.68 5.43
N PHE A 56 -15.10 15.28 4.33
CA PHE A 56 -14.15 14.65 3.40
C PHE A 56 -12.93 15.52 3.10
N THR A 57 -12.83 16.72 3.68
CA THR A 57 -11.72 17.64 3.42
C THR A 57 -10.42 17.07 4.02
N ASP A 58 -9.43 16.86 3.17
CA ASP A 58 -8.05 16.45 3.52
C ASP A 58 -7.91 15.12 4.29
N ASN A 59 -8.98 14.35 4.44
CA ASN A 59 -8.99 13.09 5.20
C ASN A 59 -9.30 11.84 4.36
N VAL A 60 -9.21 11.93 3.04
CA VAL A 60 -9.42 10.78 2.14
C VAL A 60 -8.10 10.13 1.78
N ILE A 61 -7.99 8.83 2.03
CA ILE A 61 -6.81 8.01 1.80
C ILE A 61 -7.11 6.96 0.73
N LEU A 62 -6.18 6.77 -0.21
CA LEU A 62 -6.14 5.63 -1.11
C LEU A 62 -4.92 4.77 -0.82
N PHE A 63 -5.16 3.51 -0.45
CA PHE A 63 -4.14 2.50 -0.33
C PHE A 63 -3.80 1.85 -1.68
N LEU A 64 -2.52 1.63 -1.91
CA LEU A 64 -1.96 0.97 -3.10
C LEU A 64 -1.17 -0.26 -2.68
N HIS A 65 -1.63 -1.45 -3.12
CA HIS A 65 -1.13 -2.73 -2.64
C HIS A 65 0.21 -3.14 -3.25
N GLY A 66 0.85 -4.14 -2.61
CA GLY A 66 2.14 -4.68 -3.03
C GLY A 66 2.07 -5.58 -4.28
N ALA A 67 3.18 -6.28 -4.53
CA ALA A 67 3.40 -7.05 -5.76
C ALA A 67 2.61 -8.36 -5.87
N THR A 68 2.07 -8.88 -4.79
CA THR A 68 1.53 -10.25 -4.75
C THR A 68 0.10 -10.33 -4.26
N GLY A 69 -0.19 -9.82 -3.07
CA GLY A 69 -1.53 -9.74 -2.51
C GLY A 69 -2.34 -8.58 -3.09
N PRO A 70 -3.68 -8.69 -3.18
CA PRO A 70 -4.55 -7.57 -3.47
C PRO A 70 -4.79 -6.70 -2.23
N SER A 71 -5.38 -5.54 -2.44
CA SER A 71 -5.53 -4.51 -1.42
C SER A 71 -6.30 -4.95 -0.17
N THR A 72 -7.29 -5.82 -0.34
CA THR A 72 -8.14 -6.25 0.78
C THR A 72 -7.40 -7.09 1.80
N CYS A 73 -6.57 -8.04 1.38
CA CYS A 73 -5.75 -8.81 2.32
C CYS A 73 -4.56 -7.99 2.87
N ASP A 74 -4.03 -7.05 2.07
CA ASP A 74 -2.91 -6.22 2.51
C ASP A 74 -3.33 -5.20 3.59
N PHE A 75 -4.52 -4.58 3.48
CA PHE A 75 -4.88 -3.43 4.32
C PHE A 75 -6.16 -3.60 5.14
N ASP A 76 -6.98 -4.61 4.84
CA ASP A 76 -8.28 -4.84 5.48
C ASP A 76 -8.45 -6.31 5.93
N LEU A 77 -7.37 -6.90 6.47
CA LEU A 77 -7.37 -8.27 6.94
C LEU A 77 -8.39 -8.47 8.07
N SER A 78 -9.35 -9.36 7.88
CA SER A 78 -10.46 -9.58 8.83
C SER A 78 -10.05 -10.35 10.10
N TYR A 79 -8.79 -10.75 10.22
CA TYR A 79 -8.28 -11.47 11.37
C TYR A 79 -8.03 -10.52 12.54
N LYS A 80 -8.73 -10.75 13.68
CA LYS A 80 -8.59 -9.93 14.91
C LYS A 80 -8.68 -8.43 14.61
N ASP A 81 -7.69 -7.65 15.06
CA ASP A 81 -7.55 -6.21 14.91
C ASP A 81 -6.51 -5.81 13.84
N TYR A 82 -6.33 -6.66 12.80
CA TYR A 82 -5.32 -6.44 11.78
C TYR A 82 -5.78 -5.57 10.59
N SER A 83 -7.04 -5.12 10.55
CA SER A 83 -7.45 -4.15 9.53
C SER A 83 -6.84 -2.77 9.80
N TRP A 84 -5.82 -2.40 9.04
CA TRP A 84 -5.26 -1.05 9.07
C TRP A 84 -6.27 -0.01 8.58
N ALA A 85 -7.11 -0.39 7.62
CA ALA A 85 -8.20 0.46 7.14
C ALA A 85 -9.15 0.85 8.29
N ASP A 86 -9.56 -0.12 9.12
CA ASP A 86 -10.43 0.15 10.28
C ASP A 86 -9.77 1.08 11.31
N LEU A 87 -8.48 0.91 11.54
CA LEU A 87 -7.73 1.79 12.44
C LEU A 87 -7.81 3.25 11.97
N LEU A 88 -7.53 3.50 10.69
CA LEU A 88 -7.57 4.85 10.13
C LEU A 88 -8.99 5.43 10.09
N VAL A 89 -10.02 4.59 9.84
CA VAL A 89 -11.42 5.04 9.93
C VAL A 89 -11.76 5.48 11.35
N ARG A 90 -11.32 4.76 12.39
CA ARG A 90 -11.48 5.16 13.79
C ARG A 90 -10.73 6.45 14.13
N GLU A 91 -9.69 6.78 13.39
CA GLU A 91 -8.96 8.06 13.50
C GLU A 91 -9.61 9.21 12.70
N GLY A 92 -10.73 8.96 12.02
CA GLY A 92 -11.52 9.98 11.28
C GLY A 92 -11.22 10.08 9.79
N TYR A 93 -10.47 9.11 9.22
CA TYR A 93 -10.21 9.08 7.79
C TYR A 93 -11.29 8.33 7.01
N VAL A 94 -11.44 8.68 5.75
CA VAL A 94 -12.16 7.90 4.74
C VAL A 94 -11.10 7.13 3.95
N VAL A 95 -11.23 5.82 3.94
CA VAL A 95 -10.17 4.96 3.41
C VAL A 95 -10.69 4.20 2.20
N TYR A 96 -9.94 4.29 1.11
CA TYR A 96 -10.14 3.50 -0.08
C TYR A 96 -8.97 2.55 -0.29
N MET A 97 -9.27 1.38 -0.84
CA MET A 97 -8.28 0.41 -1.27
C MET A 97 -8.75 -0.24 -2.56
N GLY A 98 -7.92 -0.21 -3.58
CA GLY A 98 -8.25 -0.71 -4.91
C GLY A 98 -7.27 -1.75 -5.41
N ASP A 99 -7.78 -2.71 -6.17
CA ASP A 99 -6.96 -3.72 -6.82
C ASP A 99 -6.58 -3.26 -8.22
N TYR A 100 -5.29 -3.30 -8.57
CA TYR A 100 -4.89 -3.12 -9.97
C TYR A 100 -5.47 -4.22 -10.86
N ARG A 101 -5.56 -3.96 -12.16
CA ARG A 101 -5.95 -4.99 -13.13
C ARG A 101 -5.14 -6.27 -12.93
N ASN A 102 -5.78 -7.41 -13.13
CA ASN A 102 -5.21 -8.75 -12.94
C ASN A 102 -4.95 -9.15 -11.47
N TYR A 103 -5.26 -8.29 -10.50
CA TYR A 103 -5.22 -8.59 -9.08
C TYR A 103 -6.63 -8.65 -8.48
N GLY A 104 -6.74 -9.38 -7.39
CA GLY A 104 -7.91 -9.39 -6.54
C GLY A 104 -9.23 -9.58 -7.27
N TYR A 105 -10.16 -8.69 -7.02
CA TYR A 105 -11.50 -8.68 -7.61
C TYR A 105 -11.61 -7.80 -8.86
N SER A 106 -10.51 -7.21 -9.33
CA SER A 106 -10.46 -6.44 -10.58
C SER A 106 -10.46 -7.34 -11.80
N THR A 107 -10.76 -6.77 -12.98
CA THR A 107 -10.75 -7.51 -14.25
C THR A 107 -9.43 -8.24 -14.44
N ARG A 108 -9.53 -9.53 -14.75
CA ARG A 108 -8.42 -10.36 -15.21
C ARG A 108 -8.44 -10.45 -16.71
N GLU A 109 -7.35 -10.05 -17.34
CA GLU A 109 -7.19 -10.16 -18.79
C GLU A 109 -7.08 -11.63 -19.21
N PRO A 110 -7.52 -12.02 -20.41
CA PRO A 110 -7.51 -13.43 -20.86
C PRO A 110 -6.14 -14.13 -20.72
N ALA A 111 -5.05 -13.40 -20.84
CA ALA A 111 -3.70 -13.91 -20.67
C ALA A 111 -3.41 -14.46 -19.26
N MET A 112 -4.22 -14.08 -18.25
CA MET A 112 -4.14 -14.68 -16.91
C MET A 112 -4.64 -16.13 -16.87
N ASP A 113 -5.45 -16.57 -17.83
CA ASP A 113 -5.99 -17.93 -17.93
C ASP A 113 -5.22 -18.80 -18.93
N GLU A 114 -4.25 -18.22 -19.64
CA GLU A 114 -3.35 -18.93 -20.54
C GLU A 114 -2.06 -19.35 -19.82
N PRO A 115 -1.27 -20.29 -20.38
CA PRO A 115 0.09 -20.55 -19.87
C PRO A 115 0.93 -19.27 -19.85
N ALA A 116 1.48 -18.93 -18.69
CA ALA A 116 2.17 -17.64 -18.47
C ALA A 116 3.21 -17.33 -19.56
N ALA A 117 4.01 -18.34 -19.98
CA ALA A 117 5.07 -18.18 -20.97
C ALA A 117 4.60 -17.79 -22.39
N LYS A 118 3.30 -17.84 -22.67
CA LYS A 118 2.75 -17.42 -23.97
C LYS A 118 2.59 -15.90 -24.10
N ASN A 119 2.58 -15.20 -23.01
CA ASN A 119 2.32 -13.76 -22.96
C ASN A 119 3.43 -13.00 -22.25
N ALA A 120 3.61 -11.73 -22.61
CA ALA A 120 4.53 -10.82 -21.91
C ALA A 120 4.04 -10.55 -20.47
N PRO A 121 4.91 -10.06 -19.57
CA PRO A 121 4.52 -9.67 -18.23
C PRO A 121 3.34 -8.69 -18.20
N LEU A 122 2.30 -9.03 -17.44
CA LEU A 122 1.09 -8.22 -17.29
C LEU A 122 1.20 -7.20 -16.16
N SER A 123 0.34 -6.19 -16.19
CA SER A 123 0.22 -5.14 -15.15
C SER A 123 1.54 -4.39 -14.92
N ARG A 124 2.18 -3.94 -15.99
CA ARG A 124 3.33 -3.04 -15.92
C ARG A 124 2.96 -1.71 -15.26
N SER A 125 3.93 -1.03 -14.68
CA SER A 125 3.75 0.25 -13.99
C SER A 125 2.98 1.29 -14.78
N TYR A 126 3.20 1.43 -16.08
CA TYR A 126 2.48 2.39 -16.92
C TYR A 126 0.97 2.07 -17.05
N LEU A 127 0.56 0.80 -16.92
CA LEU A 127 -0.84 0.40 -16.83
C LEU A 127 -1.39 0.65 -15.43
N ALA A 128 -0.63 0.31 -14.38
CA ALA A 128 -1.00 0.58 -13.00
C ALA A 128 -1.20 2.07 -12.72
N LEU A 129 -0.43 2.96 -13.35
CA LEU A 129 -0.64 4.41 -13.25
C LEU A 129 -2.01 4.84 -13.78
N ARG A 130 -2.44 4.28 -14.92
CA ARG A 130 -3.76 4.54 -15.48
C ARG A 130 -4.86 4.03 -14.56
N ASP A 131 -4.60 2.91 -13.88
CA ASP A 131 -5.47 2.35 -12.87
C ASP A 131 -5.60 3.30 -11.68
N ILE A 132 -4.48 3.83 -11.16
CA ILE A 132 -4.47 4.81 -10.07
C ILE A 132 -5.20 6.09 -10.45
N GLU A 133 -4.96 6.63 -11.65
CA GLU A 133 -5.61 7.86 -12.12
C GLU A 133 -7.14 7.76 -12.04
N ALA A 134 -7.73 6.67 -12.53
CA ALA A 134 -9.17 6.55 -12.49
C ALA A 134 -9.71 6.28 -11.08
N MET A 135 -8.96 5.58 -10.19
CA MET A 135 -9.33 5.47 -8.78
C MET A 135 -9.33 6.84 -8.10
N VAL A 136 -8.28 7.63 -8.29
CA VAL A 136 -8.15 9.00 -7.75
C VAL A 136 -9.27 9.89 -8.26
N ASP A 137 -9.54 9.87 -9.57
CA ASP A 137 -10.62 10.65 -10.17
C ASP A 137 -12.00 10.24 -9.68
N HIS A 138 -12.25 8.94 -9.52
CA HIS A 138 -13.48 8.44 -8.94
C HIS A 138 -13.67 8.96 -7.51
N ILE A 139 -12.66 8.84 -6.67
CA ILE A 139 -12.70 9.29 -5.27
C ILE A 139 -12.91 10.81 -5.19
N LYS A 140 -12.17 11.58 -6.01
CA LYS A 140 -12.29 13.04 -6.05
C LYS A 140 -13.71 13.47 -6.43
N ARG A 141 -14.33 12.84 -7.43
CA ARG A 141 -15.72 13.13 -7.83
C ARG A 141 -16.73 12.70 -6.77
N THR A 142 -16.55 11.52 -6.17
CA THR A 142 -17.49 10.98 -5.17
C THR A 142 -17.59 11.85 -3.94
N HIS A 143 -16.47 12.42 -3.48
CA HIS A 143 -16.42 13.21 -2.24
C HIS A 143 -16.25 14.71 -2.49
N ASN A 144 -16.21 15.14 -3.75
CA ASN A 144 -15.97 16.54 -4.13
C ASN A 144 -14.68 17.10 -3.48
N VAL A 145 -13.62 16.29 -3.43
CA VAL A 145 -12.31 16.67 -2.90
C VAL A 145 -11.33 16.94 -4.05
N LYS A 146 -10.36 17.81 -3.82
CA LYS A 146 -9.37 18.16 -4.85
C LYS A 146 -8.20 17.19 -4.88
N LYS A 147 -7.85 16.62 -3.74
CA LYS A 147 -6.65 15.77 -3.52
C LYS A 147 -6.99 14.58 -2.66
N VAL A 148 -6.19 13.52 -2.79
CA VAL A 148 -6.22 12.34 -1.92
C VAL A 148 -4.84 12.09 -1.32
N THR A 149 -4.78 11.52 -0.13
CA THR A 149 -3.54 11.00 0.42
C THR A 149 -3.27 9.62 -0.15
N LEU A 150 -2.05 9.37 -0.62
CA LEU A 150 -1.64 8.06 -1.12
C LEU A 150 -0.77 7.36 -0.08
N ILE A 151 -1.09 6.12 0.22
CA ILE A 151 -0.27 5.22 1.04
C ILE A 151 0.00 3.96 0.23
N GLY A 152 1.25 3.75 -0.15
CA GLY A 152 1.64 2.57 -0.92
C GLY A 152 2.57 1.67 -0.13
N TRP A 153 2.42 0.35 -0.29
CA TRP A 153 3.31 -0.66 0.26
C TRP A 153 4.11 -1.36 -0.84
N SER A 154 5.43 -1.44 -0.68
CA SER A 154 6.29 -2.21 -1.59
C SER A 154 6.18 -1.70 -3.04
N TRP A 155 5.74 -2.51 -3.99
CA TRP A 155 5.42 -2.07 -5.34
C TRP A 155 4.37 -0.96 -5.37
N GLY A 156 3.37 -1.02 -4.48
CA GLY A 156 2.41 0.06 -4.31
C GLY A 156 3.05 1.38 -3.89
N ALA A 157 4.12 1.35 -3.09
CA ALA A 157 4.90 2.55 -2.76
C ALA A 157 5.63 3.10 -3.99
N MET A 158 6.23 2.22 -4.81
CA MET A 158 6.82 2.61 -6.08
C MET A 158 5.78 3.26 -7.00
N MET A 159 4.56 2.70 -7.08
CA MET A 159 3.46 3.25 -7.88
C MET A 159 2.93 4.56 -7.32
N ALA A 160 2.79 4.70 -5.99
CA ALA A 160 2.41 5.95 -5.34
C ALA A 160 3.41 7.07 -5.63
N GLY A 161 4.71 6.77 -5.53
CA GLY A 161 5.79 7.71 -5.86
C GLY A 161 5.77 8.09 -7.33
N TYR A 162 5.63 7.12 -8.23
CA TYR A 162 5.57 7.37 -9.66
C TYR A 162 4.36 8.22 -10.03
N TYR A 163 3.16 7.87 -9.54
CA TYR A 163 1.96 8.69 -9.75
C TYR A 163 2.14 10.11 -9.23
N SER A 164 2.64 10.27 -8.00
CA SER A 164 2.86 11.59 -7.39
C SER A 164 3.90 12.43 -8.12
N SER A 165 4.88 11.81 -8.79
CA SER A 165 5.87 12.52 -9.60
C SER A 165 5.30 13.09 -10.91
N LEU A 166 4.17 12.57 -11.37
CA LEU A 166 3.46 13.03 -12.57
C LEU A 166 2.26 13.93 -12.23
N HIS A 167 1.62 13.71 -11.08
CA HIS A 167 0.32 14.26 -10.68
C HIS A 167 0.31 14.74 -9.23
N SER A 168 1.34 15.50 -8.81
CA SER A 168 1.43 16.08 -7.46
C SER A 168 0.21 16.94 -7.10
N GLU A 169 -0.46 17.54 -8.09
CA GLU A 169 -1.68 18.34 -7.93
C GLU A 169 -2.87 17.53 -7.42
N ASN A 170 -2.89 16.22 -7.61
CA ASN A 170 -3.93 15.32 -7.16
C ASN A 170 -3.65 14.71 -5.77
N VAL A 171 -2.45 14.92 -5.22
CA VAL A 171 -1.98 14.25 -4.00
C VAL A 171 -1.90 15.25 -2.85
N GLN A 172 -2.49 14.90 -1.70
CA GLN A 172 -2.46 15.69 -0.47
C GLN A 172 -1.18 15.42 0.33
N LYS A 173 -0.92 14.14 0.61
CA LYS A 173 0.27 13.61 1.28
C LYS A 173 0.66 12.28 0.67
N LEU A 174 1.92 11.91 0.78
CA LEU A 174 2.46 10.67 0.23
C LEU A 174 3.15 9.87 1.34
N VAL A 175 2.76 8.60 1.50
CA VAL A 175 3.44 7.64 2.36
C VAL A 175 3.99 6.51 1.51
N LEU A 176 5.31 6.37 1.51
CA LEU A 176 6.06 5.33 0.81
C LEU A 176 6.53 4.28 1.82
N TYR A 177 5.74 3.23 2.00
CA TYR A 177 6.09 2.12 2.89
C TYR A 177 6.86 1.05 2.13
N ALA A 178 8.11 0.81 2.55
CA ALA A 178 9.02 -0.16 1.96
C ALA A 178 9.23 0.02 0.44
N PRO A 179 9.56 1.24 -0.02
CA PRO A 179 9.68 1.55 -1.45
C PRO A 179 10.92 0.92 -2.08
N LEU A 180 10.81 0.63 -3.40
CA LEU A 180 11.95 0.42 -4.31
C LEU A 180 12.17 1.72 -5.09
N TYR A 181 13.42 2.21 -5.13
CA TYR A 181 13.69 3.47 -5.82
C TYR A 181 15.05 3.53 -6.50
N ASN A 182 16.11 3.23 -5.78
CA ASN A 182 17.46 3.45 -6.28
C ASN A 182 18.00 2.25 -7.04
N PHE A 183 19.09 2.47 -7.79
CA PHE A 183 19.92 1.39 -8.30
C PHE A 183 20.70 0.80 -7.13
N ASN A 184 20.63 -0.52 -6.98
CA ASN A 184 21.50 -1.29 -6.14
C ASN A 184 21.87 -2.58 -6.87
N ASP A 185 23.01 -3.20 -6.51
CA ASP A 185 23.41 -4.50 -7.04
C ASP A 185 22.65 -5.65 -6.33
N ASP A 186 21.35 -5.45 -6.03
CA ASP A 186 20.53 -6.47 -5.40
C ASP A 186 20.45 -7.71 -6.31
N THR A 187 21.03 -8.78 -5.85
CA THR A 187 21.04 -10.07 -6.56
C THR A 187 19.67 -10.72 -6.67
N ASN A 188 18.66 -10.26 -5.89
CA ASN A 188 17.29 -10.76 -5.97
C ASN A 188 16.50 -10.14 -7.13
N LEU A 189 16.77 -8.89 -7.49
CA LEU A 189 16.02 -8.14 -8.50
C LEU A 189 16.88 -7.70 -9.69
N GLY A 190 18.17 -7.51 -9.48
CA GLY A 190 19.11 -6.92 -10.44
C GLY A 190 19.95 -7.91 -11.22
N PRO A 191 21.17 -7.50 -11.59
CA PRO A 191 22.11 -8.32 -12.34
C PRO A 191 22.45 -9.64 -11.62
N GLY A 192 22.38 -10.75 -12.36
CA GLY A 192 22.64 -12.09 -11.80
C GLY A 192 21.42 -12.76 -11.16
N SER A 193 20.30 -12.06 -10.97
CA SER A 193 19.07 -12.65 -10.45
C SER A 193 18.38 -13.57 -11.48
N ALA A 194 17.35 -14.32 -11.02
CA ALA A 194 16.48 -15.11 -11.89
C ALA A 194 15.67 -14.24 -12.88
N LEU A 195 15.58 -12.93 -12.62
CA LEU A 195 14.87 -11.98 -13.48
C LEU A 195 15.70 -11.60 -14.73
N GLN A 196 17.01 -11.82 -14.69
CA GLN A 196 17.88 -11.51 -15.83
C GLN A 196 17.80 -12.58 -16.92
N ASN A 197 17.78 -12.13 -18.16
CA ASN A 197 17.97 -12.99 -19.32
C ASN A 197 19.41 -13.54 -19.33
N LYS A 198 19.56 -14.88 -19.24
CA LYS A 198 20.88 -15.54 -19.16
C LYS A 198 21.77 -15.32 -20.39
N ARG A 199 21.16 -15.04 -21.56
CA ARG A 199 21.87 -14.83 -22.82
C ARG A 199 22.15 -13.36 -23.12
N LYS A 200 21.39 -12.46 -22.49
CA LYS A 200 21.47 -11.03 -22.72
C LYS A 200 21.48 -10.29 -21.38
N PRO A 201 22.65 -10.09 -20.80
CA PRO A 201 22.80 -9.34 -19.56
C PRO A 201 22.12 -7.97 -19.67
N ARG A 202 21.47 -7.54 -18.59
CA ARG A 202 20.67 -6.30 -18.49
C ARG A 202 19.34 -6.31 -19.25
N GLU A 203 18.93 -7.41 -19.87
CA GLU A 203 17.57 -7.62 -20.34
C GLU A 203 16.79 -8.48 -19.34
N PHE A 204 15.51 -8.16 -19.18
CA PHE A 204 14.61 -8.97 -18.39
C PHE A 204 14.37 -10.36 -19.02
N ASN A 205 14.15 -11.35 -18.18
CA ASN A 205 13.86 -12.72 -18.64
C ASN A 205 12.38 -12.87 -19.02
N PHE A 206 12.02 -12.54 -20.24
CA PHE A 206 10.65 -12.65 -20.74
C PHE A 206 10.06 -14.07 -20.74
N ALA A 207 10.89 -15.12 -20.56
CA ALA A 207 10.40 -16.48 -20.38
C ALA A 207 9.63 -16.70 -19.07
N LEU A 208 9.73 -15.76 -18.11
CA LEU A 208 8.89 -15.73 -16.90
C LEU A 208 7.41 -15.50 -17.24
N GLY A 209 7.11 -14.86 -18.38
CA GLY A 209 5.77 -14.70 -18.92
C GLY A 209 4.85 -13.76 -18.12
N ALA A 210 3.54 -13.90 -18.37
CA ALA A 210 2.51 -12.98 -17.93
C ALA A 210 2.39 -12.85 -16.40
N TYR A 211 2.45 -13.97 -15.71
CA TYR A 211 2.23 -14.05 -14.26
C TYR A 211 3.07 -15.16 -13.62
N ARG A 212 3.21 -15.10 -12.31
CA ARG A 212 3.74 -16.14 -11.44
C ARG A 212 2.65 -16.72 -10.57
N VAL A 213 2.88 -17.92 -10.03
CA VAL A 213 2.05 -18.52 -8.98
C VAL A 213 2.75 -18.36 -7.64
N ALA A 214 2.01 -17.93 -6.64
CA ALA A 214 2.50 -17.74 -5.28
C ALA A 214 1.68 -18.62 -4.33
N SER A 215 2.33 -19.55 -3.63
CA SER A 215 1.73 -20.39 -2.62
C SER A 215 1.91 -19.80 -1.22
N GLU A 216 1.09 -20.24 -0.26
CA GLU A 216 1.25 -19.90 1.15
C GLU A 216 2.66 -20.21 1.66
N ALA A 217 3.17 -21.41 1.37
CA ALA A 217 4.49 -21.84 1.82
C ALA A 217 5.62 -20.93 1.30
N ALA A 218 5.55 -20.51 0.02
CA ALA A 218 6.54 -19.62 -0.58
C ALA A 218 6.50 -18.22 0.04
N ASN A 219 5.29 -17.67 0.26
CA ASN A 219 5.12 -16.36 0.85
C ASN A 219 5.52 -16.33 2.33
N THR A 220 5.10 -17.34 3.10
CA THR A 220 5.50 -17.50 4.51
C THR A 220 7.00 -17.75 4.63
N GLY A 221 7.58 -18.54 3.74
CA GLY A 221 9.03 -18.79 3.69
C GLY A 221 9.84 -17.52 3.46
N ARG A 222 9.37 -16.64 2.57
CA ARG A 222 9.97 -15.33 2.35
C ARG A 222 9.91 -14.48 3.62
N TRP A 223 8.74 -14.34 4.24
CA TRP A 223 8.59 -13.59 5.49
C TRP A 223 9.49 -14.13 6.60
N ASN A 224 9.52 -15.46 6.76
CA ASN A 224 10.41 -16.13 7.73
C ASN A 224 11.89 -15.85 7.48
N GLY A 225 12.30 -15.73 6.21
CA GLY A 225 13.67 -15.43 5.84
C GLY A 225 14.14 -14.03 6.25
N GLU A 226 13.23 -13.08 6.41
CA GLU A 226 13.53 -11.73 6.88
C GLU A 226 13.61 -11.62 8.41
N ILE A 227 12.93 -12.50 9.15
CA ILE A 227 12.93 -12.48 10.61
C ILE A 227 14.26 -13.07 11.13
N PRO A 228 15.06 -12.29 11.88
CA PRO A 228 16.45 -12.65 12.22
C PRO A 228 16.58 -13.68 13.35
N VAL A 229 15.48 -14.15 13.93
CA VAL A 229 15.45 -15.12 15.03
C VAL A 229 14.79 -16.43 14.59
N ASP A 230 15.12 -17.55 15.27
CA ASP A 230 14.58 -18.86 14.93
C ASP A 230 13.07 -18.95 15.21
N ASN A 231 12.66 -18.46 16.40
CA ASN A 231 11.25 -18.42 16.80
C ASN A 231 10.53 -17.23 16.13
N LYS A 232 9.90 -17.48 15.00
CA LYS A 232 9.20 -16.45 14.20
C LYS A 232 8.00 -15.82 14.94
N ASP A 233 7.46 -16.50 15.94
CA ASP A 233 6.34 -16.00 16.75
C ASP A 233 6.76 -14.86 17.70
N GLU A 234 8.05 -14.61 17.84
CA GLU A 234 8.54 -13.39 18.51
C GLU A 234 8.22 -12.12 17.72
N TYR A 235 8.05 -12.23 16.40
CA TYR A 235 7.77 -11.11 15.50
C TYR A 235 6.29 -10.97 15.17
N ARG A 236 5.52 -12.05 15.10
CA ARG A 236 4.12 -12.04 14.68
C ARG A 236 3.28 -13.08 15.40
N ASP A 237 1.97 -13.01 15.24
CA ASP A 237 1.05 -14.09 15.63
C ASP A 237 1.30 -15.33 14.74
N ALA A 238 1.40 -16.50 15.37
CA ALA A 238 1.69 -17.76 14.67
C ALA A 238 0.66 -18.12 13.60
N ALA A 239 -0.61 -17.78 13.81
CA ALA A 239 -1.68 -18.07 12.87
C ALA A 239 -1.78 -17.06 11.71
N LEU A 240 -1.13 -15.90 11.84
CA LEU A 240 -1.30 -14.78 10.92
C LEU A 240 -0.91 -15.11 9.48
N PRO A 241 0.19 -15.81 9.17
CA PRO A 241 0.53 -16.13 7.79
C PRO A 241 -0.58 -16.92 7.07
N ALA A 242 -1.18 -17.90 7.74
CA ALA A 242 -2.26 -18.71 7.17
C ALA A 242 -3.55 -17.88 6.98
N GLU A 243 -3.93 -17.04 7.96
CA GLU A 243 -5.12 -16.19 7.85
C GLU A 243 -4.95 -15.12 6.75
N PHE A 244 -3.79 -14.48 6.66
CA PHE A 244 -3.46 -13.55 5.60
C PHE A 244 -3.56 -14.22 4.23
N TRP A 245 -2.93 -15.40 4.09
CA TRP A 245 -2.92 -16.11 2.81
C TRP A 245 -4.30 -16.62 2.40
N LYS A 246 -5.09 -17.07 3.36
CA LYS A 246 -6.49 -17.50 3.13
C LYS A 246 -7.32 -16.37 2.52
N GLU A 247 -7.21 -15.14 3.01
CA GLU A 247 -7.92 -13.99 2.44
C GLU A 247 -7.39 -13.61 1.05
N CYS A 248 -6.08 -13.63 0.84
CA CYS A 248 -5.51 -13.38 -0.48
C CYS A 248 -5.98 -14.42 -1.49
N MET A 249 -5.96 -15.71 -1.14
CA MET A 249 -6.39 -16.83 -2.00
C MET A 249 -7.88 -16.73 -2.37
N ALA A 250 -8.73 -16.24 -1.49
CA ALA A 250 -10.16 -16.07 -1.75
C ALA A 250 -10.45 -15.10 -2.90
N THR A 251 -9.50 -14.25 -3.27
CA THR A 251 -9.64 -13.25 -4.34
C THR A 251 -9.30 -13.80 -5.74
N ASP A 252 -8.64 -14.95 -5.85
CA ASP A 252 -8.40 -15.64 -7.13
C ASP A 252 -9.34 -16.87 -7.23
N PRO A 253 -10.40 -16.82 -8.05
CA PRO A 253 -11.40 -17.88 -8.13
C PRO A 253 -10.82 -19.23 -8.56
N THR A 254 -9.62 -19.24 -9.14
CA THR A 254 -8.94 -20.47 -9.57
C THR A 254 -7.83 -20.91 -8.63
N SER A 255 -7.65 -20.23 -7.49
CA SER A 255 -6.55 -20.50 -6.54
C SER A 255 -6.49 -21.96 -6.10
N ASN A 256 -7.65 -22.56 -5.78
CA ASN A 256 -7.78 -23.94 -5.32
C ASN A 256 -7.73 -24.99 -6.42
N THR A 257 -7.67 -24.59 -7.70
CA THR A 257 -7.53 -25.54 -8.82
C THR A 257 -6.08 -25.93 -9.09
N ARG A 258 -5.14 -25.26 -8.46
CA ARG A 258 -3.69 -25.51 -8.55
C ARG A 258 -3.21 -26.42 -7.41
N ASN A 259 -2.13 -27.15 -7.64
CA ASN A 259 -1.51 -27.99 -6.63
C ASN A 259 -0.01 -27.64 -6.48
N PRO A 260 0.43 -27.08 -5.36
CA PRO A 260 -0.39 -26.63 -4.23
C PRO A 260 -1.31 -25.47 -4.61
N PRO A 261 -2.39 -25.23 -3.83
CA PRO A 261 -3.23 -24.03 -3.97
C PRO A 261 -2.38 -22.78 -4.00
N SER A 262 -2.65 -21.87 -4.93
CA SER A 262 -1.78 -20.71 -5.15
C SER A 262 -2.49 -19.56 -5.84
N LEU A 263 -2.05 -18.34 -5.53
CA LEU A 263 -2.50 -17.09 -6.15
C LEU A 263 -1.70 -16.85 -7.44
N ARG A 264 -2.36 -16.37 -8.48
CA ARG A 264 -1.67 -15.83 -9.67
C ARG A 264 -1.41 -14.34 -9.46
N ALA A 265 -0.17 -13.93 -9.60
CA ALA A 265 0.24 -12.54 -9.50
C ALA A 265 0.97 -12.12 -10.78
N PRO A 266 0.56 -11.00 -11.43
CA PRO A 266 1.20 -10.50 -12.64
C PRO A 266 2.71 -10.27 -12.49
N ASN A 267 3.45 -10.47 -13.57
CA ASN A 267 4.91 -10.33 -13.58
C ASN A 267 5.41 -8.95 -14.03
N GLY A 268 4.51 -8.03 -14.38
CA GLY A 268 4.92 -6.67 -14.75
C GLY A 268 5.72 -5.97 -13.66
N VAL A 269 5.35 -6.19 -12.40
CA VAL A 269 6.12 -5.69 -11.25
C VAL A 269 7.56 -6.22 -11.24
N LEU A 270 7.80 -7.48 -11.61
CA LEU A 270 9.15 -8.04 -11.63
C LEU A 270 9.99 -7.42 -12.76
N GLU A 271 9.39 -7.18 -13.92
CA GLU A 271 10.07 -6.50 -15.03
C GLU A 271 10.39 -5.05 -14.66
N ASP A 272 9.47 -4.32 -14.04
CA ASP A 272 9.68 -2.93 -13.60
C ASP A 272 10.76 -2.86 -12.51
N SER A 273 10.72 -3.76 -11.53
CA SER A 273 11.72 -3.84 -10.46
C SER A 273 13.12 -4.19 -11.00
N PHE A 274 13.19 -5.10 -11.98
CA PHE A 274 14.45 -5.42 -12.65
C PHE A 274 15.05 -4.21 -13.38
N TYR A 275 14.22 -3.43 -14.08
CA TYR A 275 14.71 -2.22 -14.74
C TYR A 275 15.13 -1.16 -13.74
N GLN A 276 14.39 -0.98 -12.66
CA GLN A 276 14.78 -0.08 -11.57
C GLN A 276 16.11 -0.49 -10.97
N ALA A 277 16.28 -1.76 -10.58
CA ALA A 277 17.48 -2.30 -9.97
C ALA A 277 18.71 -2.32 -10.93
N THR A 278 18.49 -2.24 -12.24
CA THR A 278 19.57 -2.17 -13.24
C THR A 278 19.88 -0.75 -13.72
N GLY A 279 19.45 0.28 -12.98
CA GLY A 279 19.74 1.68 -13.24
C GLY A 279 18.92 2.30 -14.38
N ARG A 280 17.73 1.79 -14.63
CA ARG A 280 16.74 2.33 -15.57
C ARG A 280 15.50 2.80 -14.81
N PRO A 281 15.58 3.91 -14.08
CA PRO A 281 14.50 4.39 -13.22
C PRO A 281 13.26 4.72 -14.05
N LEU A 282 12.08 4.38 -13.51
CA LEU A 282 10.80 4.67 -14.14
C LEU A 282 10.29 6.07 -13.82
N TRP A 283 10.76 6.65 -12.70
CA TRP A 283 10.34 7.94 -12.20
C TRP A 283 11.45 8.61 -11.39
N ASN A 284 11.26 9.88 -11.06
CA ASN A 284 12.22 10.65 -10.27
C ASN A 284 11.50 11.41 -9.15
N ALA A 285 11.94 11.21 -7.91
CA ALA A 285 11.38 11.84 -6.73
C ALA A 285 11.54 13.37 -6.69
N SER A 286 12.44 13.96 -7.48
CA SER A 286 12.54 15.40 -7.61
C SER A 286 11.30 16.07 -8.20
N ASN A 287 10.43 15.30 -8.85
CA ASN A 287 9.14 15.78 -9.37
C ASN A 287 7.98 15.64 -8.37
N ILE A 288 8.25 15.30 -7.10
CA ILE A 288 7.25 15.23 -6.04
C ILE A 288 7.23 16.55 -5.26
N TYR A 289 6.06 17.19 -5.25
CA TYR A 289 5.83 18.51 -4.64
C TYR A 289 4.88 18.45 -3.43
N VAL A 290 4.77 17.30 -2.77
CA VAL A 290 3.86 17.09 -1.64
C VAL A 290 4.61 16.57 -0.41
N PRO A 291 4.08 16.80 0.82
CA PRO A 291 4.64 16.19 2.02
C PRO A 291 4.79 14.69 1.86
N THR A 292 5.98 14.15 2.13
CA THR A 292 6.32 12.76 1.89
C THR A 292 6.97 12.10 3.11
N LEU A 293 6.44 10.94 3.50
CA LEU A 293 7.02 10.04 4.50
C LEU A 293 7.54 8.78 3.80
N VAL A 294 8.80 8.45 4.03
CA VAL A 294 9.43 7.18 3.67
C VAL A 294 9.56 6.35 4.94
N ILE A 295 8.98 5.15 4.99
CA ILE A 295 8.98 4.31 6.19
C ILE A 295 9.22 2.85 5.83
N ALA A 296 10.03 2.14 6.60
CA ALA A 296 10.36 0.72 6.37
C ALA A 296 10.70 0.00 7.68
N GLY A 297 10.70 -1.33 7.67
CA GLY A 297 11.23 -2.15 8.74
C GLY A 297 12.76 -2.22 8.71
N GLN A 298 13.37 -2.42 9.87
CA GLN A 298 14.84 -2.52 10.02
C GLN A 298 15.44 -3.69 9.24
N TYR A 299 14.71 -4.81 9.17
CA TYR A 299 15.14 -6.05 8.51
C TYR A 299 14.46 -6.26 7.16
N ASP A 300 13.93 -5.19 6.57
CA ASP A 300 13.35 -5.24 5.23
C ASP A 300 14.42 -5.58 4.19
N THR A 301 14.21 -6.68 3.45
CA THR A 301 15.12 -7.15 2.39
C THR A 301 14.68 -6.77 0.99
N TRP A 302 13.67 -5.91 0.84
CA TRP A 302 13.19 -5.34 -0.43
C TRP A 302 13.46 -3.86 -0.57
N SER A 303 13.23 -3.09 0.51
CA SER A 303 13.55 -1.67 0.57
C SER A 303 14.88 -1.50 1.29
N TYR A 304 15.95 -1.47 0.51
CA TYR A 304 17.30 -1.32 1.04
C TYR A 304 17.58 0.10 1.55
N PRO A 305 18.62 0.30 2.35
CA PRO A 305 19.05 1.64 2.76
C PRO A 305 19.23 2.60 1.59
N GLU A 306 19.81 2.13 0.48
CA GLU A 306 20.08 2.91 -0.74
C GLU A 306 18.80 3.44 -1.39
N ASP A 307 17.68 2.68 -1.34
CA ASP A 307 16.37 3.13 -1.83
C ASP A 307 15.86 4.31 -1.02
N ARG A 308 15.91 4.20 0.31
CA ARG A 308 15.46 5.25 1.24
C ARG A 308 16.34 6.48 1.18
N GLU A 309 17.66 6.30 1.15
CA GLU A 309 18.63 7.39 1.03
C GLU A 309 18.49 8.10 -0.32
N GLY A 310 18.33 7.33 -1.41
CA GLY A 310 18.07 7.87 -2.74
C GLY A 310 16.81 8.72 -2.77
N LEU A 311 15.71 8.24 -2.19
CA LEU A 311 14.47 9.01 -2.06
C LEU A 311 14.68 10.30 -1.26
N MET A 312 15.32 10.22 -0.08
CA MET A 312 15.57 11.38 0.76
C MET A 312 16.51 12.40 0.10
N ARG A 313 17.46 11.96 -0.72
CA ARG A 313 18.29 12.84 -1.54
C ARG A 313 17.46 13.55 -2.60
N ASP A 314 16.63 12.82 -3.34
CA ASP A 314 15.98 13.28 -4.56
C ASP A 314 14.64 14.00 -4.29
N LEU A 315 14.01 13.87 -3.12
CA LEU A 315 12.82 14.63 -2.70
C LEU A 315 13.15 16.11 -2.42
N VAL A 316 13.69 16.80 -3.41
CA VAL A 316 14.19 18.19 -3.25
C VAL A 316 13.07 19.23 -3.25
N HIS A 317 11.92 18.93 -3.83
CA HIS A 317 10.77 19.83 -3.89
C HIS A 317 9.63 19.46 -2.92
N ALA A 318 9.75 18.35 -2.19
CA ALA A 318 8.80 17.99 -1.16
C ALA A 318 8.87 18.99 0.01
N PRO A 319 7.75 19.69 0.35
CA PRO A 319 7.77 20.73 1.39
C PRO A 319 8.09 20.16 2.79
N VAL A 320 7.77 18.91 3.02
CA VAL A 320 8.16 18.11 4.18
C VAL A 320 8.59 16.75 3.69
N LYS A 321 9.76 16.28 4.12
CA LYS A 321 10.22 14.91 3.87
C LYS A 321 10.74 14.29 5.15
N LYS A 322 10.28 13.06 5.44
CA LYS A 322 10.68 12.29 6.62
C LYS A 322 11.09 10.89 6.22
N SER A 323 12.06 10.34 6.92
CA SER A 323 12.44 8.94 6.82
C SER A 323 12.37 8.28 8.19
N VAL A 324 11.64 7.19 8.33
CA VAL A 324 11.45 6.45 9.57
C VAL A 324 11.81 5.00 9.36
N LEU A 325 12.63 4.45 10.27
CA LEU A 325 12.99 3.04 10.30
C LEU A 325 12.39 2.41 11.56
N ILE A 326 11.53 1.42 11.39
CA ILE A 326 10.89 0.71 12.51
C ILE A 326 11.83 -0.40 13.00
N PRO A 327 12.29 -0.34 14.25
CA PRO A 327 13.20 -1.34 14.78
C PRO A 327 12.51 -2.69 14.93
N ASN A 328 13.29 -3.78 14.84
CA ASN A 328 12.81 -5.16 15.00
C ASN A 328 11.58 -5.49 14.12
N ALA A 329 11.58 -5.02 12.89
CA ALA A 329 10.51 -5.22 11.94
C ALA A 329 11.05 -5.54 10.54
N THR A 330 10.28 -6.31 9.77
CA THR A 330 10.61 -6.72 8.42
C THR A 330 9.80 -5.93 7.38
N HIS A 331 9.81 -6.38 6.12
CA HIS A 331 8.94 -5.89 5.04
C HIS A 331 7.44 -5.94 5.39
N PHE A 332 7.08 -6.80 6.34
CA PHE A 332 5.70 -7.08 6.74
C PHE A 332 5.30 -6.41 8.06
N VAL A 333 5.95 -5.30 8.44
CA VAL A 333 5.75 -4.65 9.75
C VAL A 333 4.28 -4.35 10.08
N LEU A 334 3.44 -4.10 9.07
CA LEU A 334 1.99 -3.87 9.27
C LEU A 334 1.26 -5.08 9.91
N PHE A 335 1.86 -6.27 9.84
CA PHE A 335 1.35 -7.51 10.41
C PHE A 335 2.16 -8.00 11.62
N GLU A 336 3.22 -7.30 11.99
CA GLU A 336 4.13 -7.72 13.07
C GLU A 336 3.79 -7.05 14.40
N LYS A 337 4.45 -7.46 15.46
CA LYS A 337 4.25 -6.89 16.80
C LYS A 337 4.59 -5.40 16.87
N GLN A 338 5.46 -4.92 15.98
CA GLN A 338 5.83 -3.50 15.85
C GLN A 338 4.80 -2.65 15.07
N ARG A 339 3.70 -3.24 14.60
CA ARG A 339 2.69 -2.53 13.80
C ARG A 339 2.14 -1.28 14.48
N ASN A 340 1.97 -1.28 15.81
CA ASN A 340 1.44 -0.12 16.52
C ASN A 340 2.40 1.08 16.47
N LEU A 341 3.72 0.83 16.54
CA LEU A 341 4.72 1.86 16.35
C LEU A 341 4.69 2.37 14.91
N PHE A 342 4.64 1.45 13.94
CA PHE A 342 4.54 1.78 12.52
C PHE A 342 3.29 2.63 12.21
N PHE A 343 2.12 2.22 12.66
CA PHE A 343 0.88 2.98 12.48
C PHE A 343 0.93 4.33 13.17
N GLY A 344 1.51 4.40 14.38
CA GLY A 344 1.65 5.64 15.14
C GLY A 344 2.50 6.70 14.41
N GLU A 345 3.61 6.30 13.77
CA GLU A 345 4.43 7.21 12.98
C GLU A 345 3.70 7.74 11.74
N ILE A 346 2.91 6.88 11.08
CA ILE A 346 2.11 7.31 9.93
C ILE A 346 0.97 8.23 10.38
N SER A 347 0.21 7.86 11.44
CA SER A 347 -0.88 8.71 11.97
C SER A 347 -0.37 10.07 12.42
N LYS A 348 0.83 10.14 13.00
CA LYS A 348 1.48 11.41 13.34
C LYS A 348 1.75 12.25 12.10
N PHE A 349 2.35 11.66 11.05
CA PHE A 349 2.60 12.37 9.79
C PHE A 349 1.32 12.83 9.10
N LEU A 350 0.26 12.02 9.13
CA LEU A 350 -1.03 12.37 8.54
C LEU A 350 -1.68 13.59 9.20
N LYS A 351 -1.46 13.80 10.50
CA LYS A 351 -2.01 14.91 11.32
C LYS A 351 -1.20 16.20 11.24
N GLU A 352 0.02 16.19 10.77
CA GLU A 352 0.86 17.36 10.52
C GLU A 352 0.43 18.13 9.27
#